data_397734fc087a34a55c8ee3c7219602e8
#
_entry.id   397734fc087a34a55c8ee3c7219602e8
#
_cell.length_a   1.000
_cell.length_b   1.000
_cell.length_c   1.000
_cell.angle_alpha   90.00
_cell.angle_beta   90.00
_cell.angle_gamma   90.00
#
_symmetry.space_group_name_H-M   'P 1'
#
loop_
_entity.id
_entity.type
_entity.pdbx_description
1 polymer ?
#
loop_
_entity_poly.entity_id
_entity_poly.type
_entity_poly.pdbx_seq_one_letter_code
_entity_poly.pdbx_strand_id
1 'polypeptide(L)'
;TIFNIYFFMQQNLQNKKGLVENVFNQVYNKYDLMNDFMSMGVHRYWKKSLINMMSPRKNRKLIDVGCGTGDVGKLFLDSTNKDSEITCVDPNKGMISQGKQKLSTYKNIKWVISPAEKLPIADNSFDYYTISFGLRNTKNLNKALSEAYRVLKPGGRYLCLEFSKIQNSNLDFIYKSYSKLIPIIGQFVVGEKKPYEYLIKSIEQFINQDE
;
A
#
# COMPACT_ATOMS: atom_id res chain seq x y z
N THR A 1 27.57 23.79 4.98
CA THR A 1 27.43 22.62 4.09
C THR A 1 26.37 21.65 4.62
N ILE A 2 26.30 21.37 5.93
CA ILE A 2 25.28 20.49 6.56
C ILE A 2 23.86 21.09 6.46
N PHE A 3 23.73 22.40 6.60
CA PHE A 3 22.46 23.13 6.49
C PHE A 3 21.86 23.02 5.08
N ASN A 4 22.70 23.08 4.03
CA ASN A 4 22.27 22.90 2.65
C ASN A 4 21.79 21.47 2.35
N ILE A 5 22.43 20.46 2.93
CA ILE A 5 22.03 19.05 2.78
C ILE A 5 20.68 18.83 3.47
N TYR A 6 20.49 19.35 4.67
CA TYR A 6 19.23 19.25 5.42
C TYR A 6 18.06 19.95 4.68
N PHE A 7 18.32 21.16 4.15
CA PHE A 7 17.32 21.91 3.36
C PHE A 7 16.97 21.19 2.05
N PHE A 8 17.94 20.59 1.36
CA PHE A 8 17.74 19.81 0.15
C PHE A 8 16.96 18.51 0.42
N MET A 9 17.24 17.83 1.53
CA MET A 9 16.47 16.69 1.99
C MET A 9 15.01 17.05 2.34
N GLN A 10 14.78 18.18 3.01
CA GLN A 10 13.45 18.68 3.34
C GLN A 10 12.64 19.03 2.08
N GLN A 11 13.24 19.68 1.09
CA GLN A 11 12.60 19.97 -0.20
C GLN A 11 12.25 18.69 -0.97
N ASN A 12 13.14 17.72 -0.99
CA ASN A 12 12.87 16.42 -1.64
C ASN A 12 11.73 15.66 -0.96
N LEU A 13 11.63 15.71 0.37
CA LEU A 13 10.53 15.09 1.12
C LEU A 13 9.19 15.80 0.88
N GLN A 14 9.16 17.14 0.79
CA GLN A 14 7.96 17.89 0.45
C GLN A 14 7.53 17.65 -0.99
N ASN A 15 8.47 17.64 -1.94
CA ASN A 15 8.21 17.30 -3.34
C ASN A 15 7.64 15.90 -3.51
N LYS A 16 8.19 14.91 -2.77
CA LYS A 16 7.67 13.53 -2.75
C LYS A 16 6.22 13.49 -2.25
N LYS A 17 5.90 14.22 -1.18
CA LYS A 17 4.52 14.27 -0.62
C LYS A 17 3.52 14.81 -1.64
N GLY A 18 3.79 15.97 -2.22
CA GLY A 18 2.88 16.59 -3.21
C GLY A 18 2.72 15.69 -4.45
N LEU A 19 3.80 15.05 -4.90
CA LEU A 19 3.76 14.15 -6.04
C LEU A 19 2.91 12.90 -5.75
N VAL A 20 3.12 12.24 -4.60
CA VAL A 20 2.35 11.05 -4.16
C VAL A 20 0.87 11.41 -4.06
N GLU A 21 0.54 12.49 -3.35
CA GLU A 21 -0.84 12.92 -3.14
C GLU A 21 -1.54 13.25 -4.45
N ASN A 22 -0.88 13.99 -5.36
CA ASN A 22 -1.43 14.33 -6.67
C ASN A 22 -1.64 13.09 -7.54
N VAL A 23 -0.68 12.16 -7.58
CA VAL A 23 -0.80 10.91 -8.33
C VAL A 23 -2.01 10.12 -7.85
N PHE A 24 -2.16 9.91 -6.55
CA PHE A 24 -3.29 9.15 -6.00
C PHE A 24 -4.63 9.87 -6.17
N ASN A 25 -4.66 11.21 -6.10
CA ASN A 25 -5.87 11.99 -6.36
C ASN A 25 -6.32 11.94 -7.83
N GLN A 26 -5.40 11.75 -8.77
CA GLN A 26 -5.74 11.62 -10.19
C GLN A 26 -6.25 10.23 -10.55
N VAL A 27 -5.72 9.19 -9.90
CA VAL A 27 -5.99 7.79 -10.31
C VAL A 27 -6.86 7.02 -9.32
N TYR A 28 -7.34 7.62 -8.21
CA TYR A 28 -8.11 6.87 -7.21
C TYR A 28 -9.34 6.16 -7.79
N ASN A 29 -10.00 6.76 -8.81
CA ASN A 29 -11.12 6.16 -9.52
C ASN A 29 -10.76 4.97 -10.43
N LYS A 30 -9.47 4.86 -10.82
CA LYS A 30 -8.94 3.84 -11.73
C LYS A 30 -7.76 3.06 -11.11
N TYR A 31 -7.63 3.15 -9.77
CA TYR A 31 -6.50 2.57 -9.05
C TYR A 31 -6.40 1.05 -9.23
N ASP A 32 -7.53 0.35 -9.17
CA ASP A 32 -7.56 -1.09 -9.41
C ASP A 32 -7.11 -1.44 -10.83
N LEU A 33 -7.55 -0.65 -11.81
CA LEU A 33 -7.15 -0.80 -13.21
C LEU A 33 -5.65 -0.55 -13.40
N MET A 34 -5.09 0.45 -12.70
CA MET A 34 -3.66 0.72 -12.71
C MET A 34 -2.86 -0.46 -12.16
N ASN A 35 -3.30 -1.04 -11.03
CA ASN A 35 -2.68 -2.23 -10.46
C ASN A 35 -2.82 -3.45 -11.37
N ASP A 36 -3.96 -3.63 -12.05
CA ASP A 36 -4.15 -4.70 -13.03
C ASP A 36 -3.12 -4.58 -14.16
N PHE A 37 -2.91 -3.39 -14.72
CA PHE A 37 -1.89 -3.17 -15.75
C PHE A 37 -0.47 -3.43 -15.24
N MET A 38 -0.12 -2.90 -14.05
CA MET A 38 1.22 -3.04 -13.49
C MET A 38 1.61 -4.49 -13.20
N SER A 39 0.64 -5.30 -12.81
CA SER A 39 0.87 -6.69 -12.38
C SER A 39 0.28 -7.71 -13.35
N MET A 40 -0.25 -7.30 -14.50
CA MET A 40 -1.04 -8.17 -15.39
C MET A 40 -2.16 -8.91 -14.64
N GLY A 41 -2.80 -8.25 -13.68
CA GLY A 41 -3.87 -8.80 -12.83
C GLY A 41 -3.40 -9.71 -11.69
N VAL A 42 -2.11 -10.05 -11.63
CA VAL A 42 -1.56 -11.00 -10.63
C VAL A 42 -1.63 -10.43 -9.21
N HIS A 43 -1.72 -9.12 -9.02
CA HIS A 43 -1.83 -8.50 -7.70
C HIS A 43 -3.02 -9.03 -6.89
N ARG A 44 -4.09 -9.45 -7.55
CA ARG A 44 -5.27 -10.05 -6.90
C ARG A 44 -4.95 -11.40 -6.29
N TYR A 45 -4.15 -12.20 -6.98
CA TYR A 45 -3.63 -13.47 -6.47
C TYR A 45 -2.66 -13.24 -5.30
N TRP A 46 -1.76 -12.25 -5.41
CA TRP A 46 -0.83 -11.92 -4.32
C TRP A 46 -1.54 -11.47 -3.05
N LYS A 47 -2.62 -10.67 -3.17
CA LYS A 47 -3.45 -10.28 -2.01
C LYS A 47 -4.11 -11.50 -1.36
N LYS A 48 -4.60 -12.48 -2.15
CA LYS A 48 -5.13 -13.74 -1.60
C LYS A 48 -4.03 -14.56 -0.90
N SER A 49 -2.85 -14.65 -1.51
CA SER A 49 -1.71 -15.34 -0.92
C SER A 49 -1.27 -14.68 0.40
N LEU A 50 -1.29 -13.35 0.48
CA LEU A 50 -1.03 -12.60 1.71
C LEU A 50 -1.98 -13.03 2.84
N ILE A 51 -3.29 -13.13 2.56
CA ILE A 51 -4.28 -13.60 3.53
C ILE A 51 -4.04 -15.06 3.91
N ASN A 52 -3.72 -15.93 2.97
CA ASN A 52 -3.41 -17.35 3.26
C ASN A 52 -2.18 -17.47 4.17
N MET A 53 -1.11 -16.70 3.90
CA MET A 53 0.09 -16.64 4.74
C MET A 53 -0.20 -16.08 6.13
N MET A 54 -1.10 -15.14 6.24
CA MET A 54 -1.57 -14.60 7.52
C MET A 54 -2.23 -15.70 8.37
N SER A 55 -2.87 -16.68 7.75
CA SER A 55 -3.65 -17.73 8.42
C SER A 55 -4.65 -17.12 9.43
N PRO A 56 -5.60 -16.31 8.95
CA PRO A 56 -6.46 -15.53 9.83
C PRO A 56 -7.34 -16.44 10.69
N ARG A 57 -7.53 -16.01 11.94
CA ARG A 57 -8.43 -16.69 12.88
C ARG A 57 -9.64 -15.81 13.18
N LYS A 58 -10.78 -16.40 13.48
CA LYS A 58 -11.99 -15.70 13.95
C LYS A 58 -11.74 -14.87 15.19
N ASN A 59 -12.53 -13.84 15.39
CA ASN A 59 -12.46 -12.92 16.53
C ASN A 59 -11.09 -12.23 16.69
N ARG A 60 -10.37 -12.02 15.58
CA ARG A 60 -9.10 -11.31 15.56
C ARG A 60 -9.24 -9.94 14.91
N LYS A 61 -8.30 -9.06 15.23
CA LYS A 61 -8.27 -7.67 14.75
C LYS A 61 -7.12 -7.49 13.77
N LEU A 62 -7.47 -7.01 12.58
CA LEU A 62 -6.51 -6.60 11.56
C LEU A 62 -6.47 -5.07 11.45
N ILE A 63 -5.29 -4.51 11.33
CA ILE A 63 -5.09 -3.16 10.79
C ILE A 63 -4.45 -3.28 9.39
N ASP A 64 -5.10 -2.68 8.38
CA ASP A 64 -4.61 -2.60 7.00
C ASP A 64 -4.22 -1.16 6.69
N VAL A 65 -2.93 -0.88 6.55
CA VAL A 65 -2.37 0.46 6.40
C VAL A 65 -1.94 0.69 4.95
N GLY A 66 -2.30 1.87 4.41
CA GLY A 66 -2.28 2.08 2.96
C GLY A 66 -3.35 1.21 2.28
N CYS A 67 -4.51 1.10 2.91
CA CYS A 67 -5.55 0.15 2.52
C CYS A 67 -6.21 0.45 1.17
N GLY A 68 -6.04 1.67 0.63
CA GLY A 68 -6.74 2.12 -0.57
C GLY A 68 -8.26 1.99 -0.41
N THR A 69 -8.89 1.23 -1.28
CA THR A 69 -10.35 0.95 -1.25
C THR A 69 -10.73 -0.25 -0.38
N GLY A 70 -9.79 -0.86 0.36
CA GLY A 70 -10.04 -1.88 1.37
C GLY A 70 -10.09 -3.33 0.86
N ASP A 71 -9.43 -3.64 -0.24
CA ASP A 71 -9.45 -5.00 -0.82
C ASP A 71 -8.91 -6.08 0.12
N VAL A 72 -7.78 -5.81 0.79
CA VAL A 72 -7.18 -6.74 1.76
C VAL A 72 -8.12 -6.94 2.94
N GLY A 73 -8.72 -5.84 3.41
CA GLY A 73 -9.71 -5.89 4.47
C GLY A 73 -10.92 -6.76 4.14
N LYS A 74 -11.44 -6.62 2.91
CA LYS A 74 -12.53 -7.47 2.42
C LYS A 74 -12.13 -8.95 2.43
N LEU A 75 -10.96 -9.29 1.86
CA LEU A 75 -10.46 -10.66 1.81
C LEU A 75 -10.29 -11.26 3.22
N PHE A 76 -9.80 -10.47 4.18
CA PHE A 76 -9.66 -10.88 5.57
C PHE A 76 -11.02 -11.20 6.21
N LEU A 77 -12.01 -10.30 6.06
CA LEU A 77 -13.35 -10.52 6.61
C LEU A 77 -14.03 -11.73 5.97
N ASP A 78 -13.90 -11.90 4.66
CA ASP A 78 -14.46 -13.06 3.95
C ASP A 78 -13.82 -14.37 4.44
N SER A 79 -12.50 -14.37 4.71
CA SER A 79 -11.78 -15.56 5.20
C SER A 79 -12.12 -15.94 6.65
N THR A 80 -12.68 -15.01 7.43
CA THR A 80 -13.08 -15.22 8.83
C THR A 80 -14.59 -15.29 9.01
N ASN A 81 -15.36 -15.47 7.92
CA ASN A 81 -16.83 -15.44 7.92
C ASN A 81 -17.43 -14.17 8.55
N LYS A 82 -16.73 -13.05 8.44
CA LYS A 82 -17.07 -11.73 9.02
C LYS A 82 -17.10 -11.70 10.57
N ASP A 83 -16.51 -12.72 11.23
CA ASP A 83 -16.43 -12.79 12.71
C ASP A 83 -15.20 -12.04 13.28
N SER A 84 -14.60 -11.18 12.50
CA SER A 84 -13.40 -10.40 12.85
C SER A 84 -13.61 -8.92 12.61
N GLU A 85 -12.73 -8.09 13.17
CA GLU A 85 -12.75 -6.64 13.00
C GLU A 85 -11.56 -6.17 12.19
N ILE A 86 -11.76 -5.14 11.39
CA ILE A 86 -10.67 -4.50 10.65
C ILE A 86 -10.68 -2.98 10.84
N THR A 87 -9.49 -2.41 10.94
CA THR A 87 -9.26 -0.97 10.79
C THR A 87 -8.50 -0.72 9.50
N CYS A 88 -9.16 -0.09 8.54
CA CYS A 88 -8.60 0.35 7.26
C CYS A 88 -8.06 1.77 7.41
N VAL A 89 -6.77 1.96 7.16
CA VAL A 89 -6.07 3.25 7.30
C VAL A 89 -5.47 3.67 5.96
N ASP A 90 -5.78 4.88 5.52
CA ASP A 90 -5.17 5.45 4.31
C ASP A 90 -5.08 6.98 4.45
N PRO A 91 -3.99 7.64 4.02
CA PRO A 91 -3.89 9.10 4.04
C PRO A 91 -4.80 9.78 3.01
N ASN A 92 -5.25 9.07 1.97
CA ASN A 92 -6.07 9.61 0.88
C ASN A 92 -7.56 9.52 1.21
N LYS A 93 -8.20 10.68 1.39
CA LYS A 93 -9.65 10.79 1.68
C LYS A 93 -10.52 10.19 0.58
N GLY A 94 -10.11 10.32 -0.69
CA GLY A 94 -10.86 9.78 -1.84
C GLY A 94 -10.89 8.25 -1.81
N MET A 95 -9.74 7.61 -1.52
CA MET A 95 -9.65 6.16 -1.33
C MET A 95 -10.57 5.67 -0.21
N ILE A 96 -10.51 6.31 0.95
CA ILE A 96 -11.37 5.98 2.10
C ILE A 96 -12.85 6.14 1.75
N SER A 97 -13.22 7.21 1.04
CA SER A 97 -14.61 7.45 0.63
C SER A 97 -15.12 6.35 -0.31
N GLN A 98 -14.33 5.98 -1.31
CA GLN A 98 -14.67 4.87 -2.21
C GLN A 98 -14.74 3.52 -1.49
N GLY A 99 -13.78 3.26 -0.59
CA GLY A 99 -13.77 2.04 0.21
C GLY A 99 -15.04 1.90 1.05
N LYS A 100 -15.48 2.97 1.71
CA LYS A 100 -16.73 3.01 2.47
C LYS A 100 -17.95 2.70 1.60
N GLN A 101 -18.01 3.25 0.39
CA GLN A 101 -19.09 2.98 -0.55
C GLN A 101 -19.04 1.53 -1.04
N LYS A 102 -17.88 1.07 -1.50
CA LYS A 102 -17.63 -0.28 -2.04
C LYS A 102 -17.95 -1.38 -1.01
N LEU A 103 -17.60 -1.16 0.25
CA LEU A 103 -17.73 -2.14 1.33
C LEU A 103 -18.85 -1.78 2.34
N SER A 104 -19.86 -1.04 1.91
CA SER A 104 -20.97 -0.55 2.77
C SER A 104 -21.75 -1.68 3.46
N THR A 105 -21.75 -2.88 2.89
CA THR A 105 -22.40 -4.07 3.47
C THR A 105 -21.59 -4.73 4.61
N TYR A 106 -20.31 -4.37 4.76
CA TYR A 106 -19.45 -4.88 5.81
C TYR A 106 -19.50 -3.96 7.03
N LYS A 107 -20.12 -4.40 8.13
CA LYS A 107 -20.29 -3.58 9.35
C LYS A 107 -19.05 -3.53 10.24
N ASN A 108 -18.13 -4.48 10.10
CA ASN A 108 -16.98 -4.66 10.99
C ASN A 108 -15.72 -3.93 10.48
N ILE A 109 -15.89 -2.86 9.70
CA ILE A 109 -14.79 -2.05 9.17
C ILE A 109 -14.79 -0.67 9.80
N LYS A 110 -13.69 -0.34 10.49
CA LYS A 110 -13.37 1.02 10.92
C LYS A 110 -12.46 1.69 9.89
N TRP A 111 -12.79 2.90 9.48
CA TRP A 111 -12.02 3.67 8.50
C TRP A 111 -11.34 4.86 9.17
N VAL A 112 -10.03 5.00 8.94
CA VAL A 112 -9.18 6.04 9.55
C VAL A 112 -8.38 6.74 8.47
N ILE A 113 -8.36 8.08 8.49
CA ILE A 113 -7.52 8.88 7.59
C ILE A 113 -6.25 9.23 8.36
N SER A 114 -5.14 8.56 8.02
CA SER A 114 -3.85 8.81 8.66
C SER A 114 -2.69 8.28 7.80
N PRO A 115 -1.50 8.90 7.87
CA PRO A 115 -0.28 8.31 7.33
C PRO A 115 0.20 7.14 8.20
N ALA A 116 0.98 6.24 7.61
CA ALA A 116 1.53 5.07 8.30
C ALA A 116 2.51 5.43 9.44
N GLU A 117 3.13 6.60 9.35
CA GLU A 117 4.12 7.10 10.31
C GLU A 117 3.53 7.68 11.60
N LYS A 118 2.21 7.79 11.69
CA LYS A 118 1.51 8.34 12.87
C LYS A 118 0.09 7.81 12.92
N LEU A 119 -0.08 6.65 13.51
CA LEU A 119 -1.38 6.00 13.63
C LEU A 119 -2.12 6.48 14.89
N PRO A 120 -3.36 7.01 14.78
CA PRO A 120 -4.17 7.39 15.94
C PRO A 120 -4.81 6.15 16.58
N ILE A 121 -3.98 5.21 16.97
CA ILE A 121 -4.31 3.86 17.44
C ILE A 121 -3.52 3.59 18.71
N ALA A 122 -4.13 2.97 19.69
CA ALA A 122 -3.47 2.56 20.92
C ALA A 122 -2.45 1.43 20.68
N ASP A 123 -1.47 1.33 21.58
CA ASP A 123 -0.47 0.27 21.54
C ASP A 123 -1.12 -1.11 21.72
N ASN A 124 -0.48 -2.15 21.21
CA ASN A 124 -0.86 -3.55 21.40
C ASN A 124 -2.35 -3.85 21.13
N SER A 125 -2.90 -3.25 20.05
CA SER A 125 -4.33 -3.31 19.76
C SER A 125 -4.73 -4.36 18.72
N PHE A 126 -3.79 -4.79 17.85
CA PHE A 126 -4.06 -5.65 16.71
C PHE A 126 -3.30 -6.96 16.74
N ASP A 127 -3.95 -8.01 16.24
CA ASP A 127 -3.36 -9.34 16.08
C ASP A 127 -2.58 -9.45 14.75
N TYR A 128 -3.02 -8.68 13.74
CA TYR A 128 -2.43 -8.64 12.41
C TYR A 128 -2.25 -7.19 11.93
N TYR A 129 -1.17 -6.95 11.21
CA TYR A 129 -0.90 -5.71 10.49
C TYR A 129 -0.57 -6.05 9.05
N THR A 130 -1.23 -5.40 8.11
CA THR A 130 -0.89 -5.48 6.68
C THR A 130 -0.57 -4.12 6.11
N ILE A 131 0.35 -4.11 5.14
CA ILE A 131 0.60 -3.00 4.23
C ILE A 131 0.86 -3.59 2.85
N SER A 132 0.03 -3.20 1.86
CA SER A 132 0.10 -3.74 0.51
C SER A 132 0.30 -2.63 -0.51
N PHE A 133 1.45 -2.66 -1.22
CA PHE A 133 1.84 -1.68 -2.24
C PHE A 133 1.89 -0.23 -1.73
N GLY A 134 2.03 -0.07 -0.42
CA GLY A 134 2.00 1.22 0.26
C GLY A 134 3.30 1.63 0.94
N LEU A 135 4.13 0.65 1.34
CA LEU A 135 5.32 0.91 2.16
C LEU A 135 6.34 1.80 1.45
N ARG A 136 6.56 1.61 0.14
CA ARG A 136 7.46 2.44 -0.68
C ARG A 136 7.05 3.91 -0.76
N ASN A 137 5.77 4.21 -0.50
CA ASN A 137 5.21 5.56 -0.56
C ASN A 137 5.30 6.31 0.78
N THR A 138 5.74 5.65 1.85
CA THR A 138 5.93 6.28 3.15
C THR A 138 7.05 7.32 3.08
N LYS A 139 6.92 8.38 3.89
CA LYS A 139 7.94 9.45 3.96
C LYS A 139 9.14 9.02 4.79
N ASN A 140 8.88 8.20 5.82
CA ASN A 140 9.87 7.70 6.73
C ASN A 140 9.56 6.24 7.07
N LEU A 141 10.31 5.35 6.43
CA LEU A 141 10.15 3.91 6.56
C LEU A 141 10.28 3.47 8.03
N ASN A 142 11.31 3.95 8.74
CA ASN A 142 11.56 3.55 10.13
C ASN A 142 10.41 3.97 11.06
N LYS A 143 9.84 5.17 10.86
CA LYS A 143 8.65 5.59 11.62
C LYS A 143 7.43 4.72 11.32
N ALA A 144 7.21 4.38 10.05
CA ALA A 144 6.10 3.52 9.67
C ALA A 144 6.24 2.11 10.28
N LEU A 145 7.45 1.54 10.27
CA LEU A 145 7.74 0.26 10.90
C LEU A 145 7.64 0.32 12.44
N SER A 146 8.09 1.42 13.06
CA SER A 146 7.94 1.64 14.50
C SER A 146 6.45 1.72 14.92
N GLU A 147 5.61 2.39 14.14
CA GLU A 147 4.17 2.43 14.37
C GLU A 147 3.51 1.06 14.17
N ALA A 148 3.94 0.30 13.15
CA ALA A 148 3.46 -1.07 12.94
C ALA A 148 3.79 -1.96 14.15
N TYR A 149 5.02 -1.89 14.66
CA TYR A 149 5.44 -2.60 15.87
C TYR A 149 4.63 -2.18 17.09
N ARG A 150 4.42 -0.87 17.29
CA ARG A 150 3.71 -0.32 18.46
C ARG A 150 2.27 -0.79 18.54
N VAL A 151 1.55 -0.82 17.40
CA VAL A 151 0.12 -1.17 17.39
C VAL A 151 -0.15 -2.67 17.43
N LEU A 152 0.85 -3.49 17.08
CA LEU A 152 0.75 -4.95 17.15
C LEU A 152 0.85 -5.44 18.59
N LYS A 153 0.03 -6.40 18.93
CA LYS A 153 0.14 -7.16 20.19
C LYS A 153 1.42 -8.00 20.21
N PRO A 154 1.97 -8.32 21.38
CA PRO A 154 3.00 -9.36 21.48
C PRO A 154 2.55 -10.65 20.78
N GLY A 155 3.40 -11.18 19.89
CA GLY A 155 3.05 -12.32 19.04
C GLY A 155 2.13 -12.00 17.85
N GLY A 156 1.78 -10.74 17.63
CA GLY A 156 1.07 -10.29 16.44
C GLY A 156 1.93 -10.44 15.18
N ARG A 157 1.28 -10.50 14.01
CA ARG A 157 1.95 -10.73 12.72
C ARG A 157 1.93 -9.49 11.86
N TYR A 158 3.11 -9.08 11.40
CA TYR A 158 3.30 -8.06 10.36
C TYR A 158 3.48 -8.73 9.00
N LEU A 159 2.69 -8.31 8.00
CA LEU A 159 2.79 -8.79 6.62
C LEU A 159 2.85 -7.60 5.67
N CYS A 160 3.91 -7.58 4.87
CA CYS A 160 4.12 -6.58 3.83
C CYS A 160 4.05 -7.25 2.46
N LEU A 161 3.21 -6.70 1.58
CA LEU A 161 3.19 -7.05 0.16
C LEU A 161 3.65 -5.84 -0.64
N GLU A 162 4.83 -5.95 -1.26
CA GLU A 162 5.40 -4.81 -1.99
C GLU A 162 6.15 -5.28 -3.24
N PHE A 163 6.23 -4.39 -4.22
CA PHE A 163 7.11 -4.60 -5.35
C PHE A 163 8.57 -4.45 -4.91
N SER A 164 9.41 -5.33 -5.40
CA SER A 164 10.83 -5.31 -5.14
C SER A 164 11.64 -5.56 -6.43
N LYS A 165 12.96 -5.39 -6.34
CA LYS A 165 13.87 -5.64 -7.45
C LYS A 165 13.89 -7.12 -7.81
N ILE A 166 13.88 -7.43 -9.10
CA ILE A 166 13.97 -8.80 -9.60
C ILE A 166 15.43 -9.24 -9.60
N GLN A 167 15.76 -10.26 -8.82
CA GLN A 167 17.14 -10.77 -8.70
C GLN A 167 17.60 -11.55 -9.94
N ASN A 168 16.66 -12.21 -10.65
CA ASN A 168 16.99 -12.94 -11.87
C ASN A 168 17.14 -12.00 -13.05
N SER A 169 18.32 -11.92 -13.66
CA SER A 169 18.67 -10.99 -14.74
C SER A 169 17.78 -11.12 -15.99
N ASN A 170 17.38 -12.33 -16.34
CA ASN A 170 16.53 -12.57 -17.51
C ASN A 170 15.09 -12.07 -17.26
N LEU A 171 14.55 -12.33 -16.07
CA LEU A 171 13.23 -11.83 -15.68
C LEU A 171 13.24 -10.32 -15.48
N ASP A 172 14.32 -9.75 -14.97
CA ASP A 172 14.50 -8.30 -14.82
C ASP A 172 14.50 -7.61 -16.19
N PHE A 173 15.21 -8.18 -17.19
CA PHE A 173 15.21 -7.66 -18.55
C PHE A 173 13.80 -7.67 -19.18
N ILE A 174 13.04 -8.77 -19.02
CA ILE A 174 11.66 -8.88 -19.51
C ILE A 174 10.77 -7.85 -18.80
N TYR A 175 10.87 -7.75 -17.48
CA TYR A 175 10.08 -6.80 -16.69
C TYR A 175 10.42 -5.35 -17.06
N LYS A 176 11.68 -4.98 -17.21
CA LYS A 176 12.11 -3.65 -17.63
C LYS A 176 11.62 -3.30 -19.04
N SER A 177 11.58 -4.27 -19.94
CA SER A 177 11.03 -4.08 -21.28
C SER A 177 9.53 -3.85 -21.26
N TYR A 178 8.80 -4.62 -20.44
CA TYR A 178 7.38 -4.46 -20.21
C TYR A 178 7.06 -3.12 -19.51
N SER A 179 7.81 -2.76 -18.47
CA SER A 179 7.58 -1.54 -17.69
C SER A 179 7.69 -0.26 -18.52
N LYS A 180 8.51 -0.25 -19.59
CA LYS A 180 8.60 0.87 -20.54
C LYS A 180 7.30 1.09 -21.33
N LEU A 181 6.50 0.04 -21.54
CA LEU A 181 5.23 0.11 -22.27
C LEU A 181 4.07 0.59 -21.37
N ILE A 182 4.18 0.38 -20.06
CA ILE A 182 3.11 0.68 -19.10
C ILE A 182 2.67 2.15 -19.11
N PRO A 183 3.56 3.16 -19.11
CA PRO A 183 3.15 4.56 -19.18
C PRO A 183 2.44 4.90 -20.50
N ILE A 184 2.82 4.25 -21.61
CA ILE A 184 2.19 4.43 -22.92
C ILE A 184 0.77 3.86 -22.89
N ILE A 185 0.61 2.65 -22.39
CA ILE A 185 -0.71 2.01 -22.19
C ILE A 185 -1.56 2.87 -21.25
N GLY A 186 -0.99 3.34 -20.14
CA GLY A 186 -1.66 4.21 -19.18
C GLY A 186 -2.19 5.49 -19.82
N GLN A 187 -1.43 6.13 -20.70
CA GLN A 187 -1.85 7.30 -21.46
C GLN A 187 -3.08 7.00 -22.32
N PHE A 188 -3.14 5.86 -23.00
CA PHE A 188 -4.27 5.50 -23.87
C PHE A 188 -5.50 5.08 -23.07
N VAL A 189 -5.35 4.38 -21.97
CA VAL A 189 -6.49 3.79 -21.23
C VAL A 189 -7.05 4.72 -20.15
N VAL A 190 -6.16 5.43 -19.46
CA VAL A 190 -6.51 6.29 -18.31
C VAL A 190 -6.43 7.78 -18.67
N GLY A 191 -5.74 8.13 -19.77
CA GLY A 191 -5.48 9.50 -20.18
C GLY A 191 -4.30 10.15 -19.47
N GLU A 192 -3.58 9.41 -18.61
CA GLU A 192 -2.52 9.93 -17.75
C GLU A 192 -1.27 9.05 -17.81
N LYS A 193 -0.09 9.66 -18.04
CA LYS A 193 1.22 8.98 -18.09
C LYS A 193 1.98 9.07 -16.76
N LYS A 194 1.93 10.24 -16.14
CA LYS A 194 2.70 10.57 -14.92
C LYS A 194 2.53 9.60 -13.75
N PRO A 195 1.31 9.11 -13.41
CA PRO A 195 1.13 8.14 -12.34
C PRO A 195 1.90 6.85 -12.54
N TYR A 196 1.97 6.38 -13.79
CA TYR A 196 2.68 5.13 -14.13
C TYR A 196 4.19 5.31 -14.12
N GLU A 197 4.70 6.46 -14.60
CA GLU A 197 6.12 6.82 -14.50
C GLU A 197 6.56 6.91 -13.03
N TYR A 198 5.74 7.56 -12.18
CA TYR A 198 5.99 7.61 -10.74
C TYR A 198 6.06 6.21 -10.12
N LEU A 199 5.13 5.33 -10.47
CA LEU A 199 5.04 3.98 -9.94
C LEU A 199 6.30 3.18 -10.26
N ILE A 200 6.73 3.17 -11.53
CA ILE A 200 7.97 2.49 -11.97
C ILE A 200 9.17 3.04 -11.20
N LYS A 201 9.32 4.37 -11.17
CA LYS A 201 10.43 5.02 -10.47
C LYS A 201 10.44 4.71 -8.98
N SER A 202 9.27 4.64 -8.33
CA SER A 202 9.17 4.33 -6.91
C SER A 202 9.57 2.88 -6.59
N ILE A 203 9.30 1.94 -7.49
CA ILE A 203 9.74 0.54 -7.38
C ILE A 203 11.25 0.43 -7.53
N GLU A 204 11.84 1.10 -8.53
CA GLU A 204 13.28 1.09 -8.76
C GLU A 204 14.08 1.69 -7.60
N GLN A 205 13.51 2.67 -6.91
CA GLN A 205 14.15 3.37 -5.78
C GLN A 205 13.91 2.71 -4.43
N PHE A 206 13.01 1.72 -4.36
CA PHE A 206 12.73 1.04 -3.11
C PHE A 206 13.85 0.06 -2.74
N ILE A 207 13.97 -0.22 -1.43
CA ILE A 207 14.90 -1.21 -0.89
C ILE A 207 14.67 -2.58 -1.51
N ASN A 208 15.69 -3.41 -1.56
CA ASN A 208 15.56 -4.81 -2.00
C ASN A 208 15.08 -5.71 -0.85
N GLN A 209 14.91 -7.02 -1.13
CA GLN A 209 14.39 -7.98 -0.15
C GLN A 209 15.32 -8.24 1.03
N ASP A 210 16.62 -7.99 0.88
CA ASP A 210 17.66 -8.29 1.88
C ASP A 210 17.97 -7.06 2.76
N GLU A 211 17.54 -5.86 2.34
CA GLU A 211 17.65 -4.60 3.09
C GLU A 211 16.44 -4.37 4.01
#